data_340486f977feea71948d6c3b6761f682
#
_entry.id   340486f977feea71948d6c3b6761f682
#
_cell.length_a   1.000
_cell.length_b   1.000
_cell.length_c   1.000
_cell.angle_alpha   90.00
_cell.angle_beta   90.00
_cell.angle_gamma   90.00
#
_symmetry.space_group_name_H-M   'P 1'
#
loop_
_entity.id
_entity.type
_entity.pdbx_description
1 polymer ?
#
loop_
_entity_poly.entity_id
_entity_poly.type
_entity_poly.pdbx_seq_one_letter_code
_entity_poly.pdbx_strand_id
1 'polypeptide(L)'
;MNRHLLASWLIGAALLGAAGCKPAAVPEEFPQAAADGWLAAFNSGDAEGLALMYSQQSEVLPPDEPIVSGAARIEQFWRDYQPGQVRLEISDVEVSKLGDYWYREGNYTALVQDEGMPRIGKFIELWVLEGSAWQLYRHMWSPNSPPPAEMPPVAPAG
;
A
#
# COMPACT_ATOMS: atom_id res chain seq x y z
N MET A 1 -82.40 -17.90 13.41
CA MET A 1 -81.80 -16.60 13.03
C MET A 1 -80.31 -16.61 13.46
N ASN A 2 -79.44 -17.10 12.58
CA ASN A 2 -78.02 -17.26 12.86
C ASN A 2 -77.20 -16.21 12.02
N ARG A 3 -76.56 -15.30 12.69
CA ARG A 3 -75.63 -14.30 12.07
C ARG A 3 -74.25 -14.86 12.23
N HIS A 4 -73.63 -15.33 11.13
CA HIS A 4 -72.24 -15.71 11.05
C HIS A 4 -71.38 -14.45 10.86
N LEU A 5 -70.51 -14.15 11.81
CA LEU A 5 -69.48 -13.12 11.70
C LEU A 5 -68.22 -13.76 11.09
N LEU A 6 -67.90 -13.38 9.86
CA LEU A 6 -66.65 -13.72 9.19
C LEU A 6 -65.58 -12.75 9.66
N ALA A 7 -64.60 -13.24 10.40
CA ALA A 7 -63.40 -12.50 10.76
C ALA A 7 -62.37 -12.61 9.62
N SER A 8 -62.11 -11.51 8.90
CA SER A 8 -61.06 -11.40 7.89
C SER A 8 -59.73 -11.16 8.57
N TRP A 9 -58.82 -12.11 8.44
CA TRP A 9 -57.41 -11.95 8.85
C TRP A 9 -56.62 -11.29 7.72
N LEU A 10 -56.20 -10.06 7.93
CA LEU A 10 -55.24 -9.37 7.05
C LEU A 10 -53.83 -9.81 7.46
N ILE A 11 -53.22 -10.65 6.63
CA ILE A 11 -51.79 -11.00 6.75
C ILE A 11 -51.00 -9.83 6.15
N GLY A 12 -50.45 -8.99 7.01
CA GLY A 12 -49.48 -7.95 6.62
C GLY A 12 -48.14 -8.61 6.30
N ALA A 13 -47.76 -8.68 5.03
CA ALA A 13 -46.43 -9.06 4.62
C ALA A 13 -45.46 -7.88 4.86
N ALA A 14 -44.66 -7.97 5.91
CA ALA A 14 -43.58 -7.04 6.15
C ALA A 14 -42.45 -7.36 5.13
N LEU A 15 -42.29 -6.51 4.12
CA LEU A 15 -41.13 -6.48 3.24
C LEU A 15 -39.92 -5.97 4.04
N LEU A 16 -39.11 -6.87 4.55
CA LEU A 16 -37.77 -6.54 5.03
C LEU A 16 -36.91 -6.12 3.80
N GLY A 17 -36.80 -4.84 3.59
CA GLY A 17 -35.86 -4.26 2.63
C GLY A 17 -34.43 -4.57 3.10
N ALA A 18 -33.76 -5.50 2.41
CA ALA A 18 -32.31 -5.66 2.54
C ALA A 18 -31.66 -4.35 2.07
N ALA A 19 -31.24 -3.52 3.00
CA ALA A 19 -30.35 -2.40 2.72
C ALA A 19 -29.02 -3.01 2.28
N GLY A 20 -28.88 -3.23 0.97
CA GLY A 20 -27.61 -3.62 0.37
C GLY A 20 -26.61 -2.49 0.63
N CYS A 21 -25.55 -2.76 1.39
CA CYS A 21 -24.43 -1.85 1.50
C CYS A 21 -23.86 -1.64 0.09
N LYS A 22 -24.14 -0.48 -0.49
CA LYS A 22 -23.53 -0.09 -1.75
C LYS A 22 -22.04 0.14 -1.44
N PRO A 23 -21.10 -0.52 -2.15
CA PRO A 23 -19.68 -0.24 -1.94
C PRO A 23 -19.43 1.26 -2.11
N ALA A 24 -18.61 1.82 -1.24
CA ALA A 24 -18.22 3.23 -1.33
C ALA A 24 -17.59 3.46 -2.70
N ALA A 25 -18.02 4.51 -3.39
CA ALA A 25 -17.40 4.90 -4.65
C ALA A 25 -15.97 5.35 -4.38
N VAL A 26 -15.02 4.91 -5.22
CA VAL A 26 -13.63 5.35 -5.16
C VAL A 26 -13.58 6.84 -5.45
N PRO A 27 -13.00 7.66 -4.54
CA PRO A 27 -12.87 9.10 -4.76
C PRO A 27 -12.18 9.45 -6.07
N GLU A 28 -12.53 10.60 -6.62
CA GLU A 28 -11.97 11.10 -7.89
C GLU A 28 -10.58 11.74 -7.72
N GLU A 29 -10.13 11.94 -6.49
CA GLU A 29 -8.83 12.51 -6.17
C GLU A 29 -7.90 11.45 -5.60
N PHE A 30 -6.63 11.53 -5.99
CA PHE A 30 -5.58 10.66 -5.46
C PHE A 30 -5.43 10.87 -3.93
N PRO A 31 -5.23 9.80 -3.14
CA PRO A 31 -5.09 9.89 -1.69
C PRO A 31 -3.71 10.42 -1.26
N GLN A 32 -3.39 11.66 -1.61
CA GLN A 32 -2.08 12.25 -1.34
C GLN A 32 -1.68 12.16 0.13
N ALA A 33 -2.62 12.37 1.05
CA ALA A 33 -2.33 12.27 2.48
C ALA A 33 -1.88 10.87 2.93
N ALA A 34 -2.37 9.80 2.27
CA ALA A 34 -1.92 8.44 2.57
C ALA A 34 -0.49 8.21 2.04
N ALA A 35 -0.19 8.69 0.85
CA ALA A 35 1.16 8.61 0.28
C ALA A 35 2.19 9.41 1.09
N ASP A 36 1.81 10.62 1.54
CA ASP A 36 2.66 11.45 2.41
C ASP A 36 2.87 10.78 3.78
N GLY A 37 1.83 10.13 4.31
CA GLY A 37 1.90 9.35 5.55
C GLY A 37 2.87 8.19 5.43
N TRP A 38 2.85 7.47 4.31
CA TRP A 38 3.78 6.38 4.05
C TRP A 38 5.24 6.88 4.02
N LEU A 39 5.49 7.98 3.30
CA LEU A 39 6.83 8.57 3.23
C LEU A 39 7.31 9.07 4.61
N ALA A 40 6.41 9.65 5.41
CA ALA A 40 6.74 10.10 6.76
C ALA A 40 7.07 8.91 7.68
N ALA A 41 6.29 7.82 7.64
CA ALA A 41 6.55 6.60 8.41
C ALA A 41 7.89 5.96 8.02
N PHE A 42 8.17 5.88 6.71
CA PHE A 42 9.47 5.38 6.23
C PHE A 42 10.63 6.23 6.77
N ASN A 43 10.57 7.54 6.61
CA ASN A 43 11.64 8.45 7.01
C ASN A 43 11.83 8.57 8.54
N SER A 44 10.81 8.20 9.32
CA SER A 44 10.89 8.14 10.79
C SER A 44 11.34 6.78 11.33
N GLY A 45 11.43 5.75 10.47
CA GLY A 45 11.78 4.40 10.88
C GLY A 45 10.64 3.62 11.52
N ASP A 46 9.38 4.04 11.29
CA ASP A 46 8.19 3.39 11.83
C ASP A 46 7.78 2.19 10.96
N ALA A 47 8.47 1.06 11.16
CA ALA A 47 8.23 -0.17 10.41
C ALA A 47 6.82 -0.75 10.67
N GLU A 48 6.30 -0.61 11.88
CA GLU A 48 4.95 -1.06 12.24
C GLU A 48 3.89 -0.18 11.56
N GLY A 49 4.04 1.14 11.63
CA GLY A 49 3.19 2.08 10.93
C GLY A 49 3.19 1.86 9.41
N LEU A 50 4.35 1.59 8.81
CA LEU A 50 4.44 1.21 7.40
C LEU A 50 3.60 -0.03 7.09
N ALA A 51 3.75 -1.09 7.87
CA ALA A 51 3.05 -2.35 7.63
C ALA A 51 1.52 -2.20 7.66
N LEU A 52 1.00 -1.34 8.53
CA LEU A 52 -0.43 -1.04 8.62
C LEU A 52 -1.00 -0.31 7.41
N MET A 53 -0.14 0.27 6.58
CA MET A 53 -0.55 0.96 5.36
C MET A 53 -0.69 0.04 4.15
N TYR A 54 -0.43 -1.26 4.30
CA TYR A 54 -0.60 -2.27 3.25
C TYR A 54 -1.89 -3.06 3.45
N SER A 55 -2.58 -3.36 2.34
CA SER A 55 -3.78 -4.20 2.37
C SER A 55 -3.44 -5.66 2.71
N GLN A 56 -4.46 -6.43 3.10
CA GLN A 56 -4.26 -7.84 3.44
C GLN A 56 -3.74 -8.69 2.27
N GLN A 57 -4.01 -8.26 1.03
CA GLN A 57 -3.62 -8.95 -0.20
C GLN A 57 -2.46 -8.23 -0.91
N SER A 58 -1.73 -7.39 -0.19
CA SER A 58 -0.63 -6.62 -0.75
C SER A 58 0.56 -7.47 -1.12
N GLU A 59 1.31 -6.96 -2.07
CA GLU A 59 2.63 -7.44 -2.43
C GLU A 59 3.62 -6.28 -2.52
N VAL A 60 4.78 -6.51 -1.93
CA VAL A 60 5.96 -5.67 -2.08
C VAL A 60 6.92 -6.40 -3.01
N LEU A 61 7.40 -5.70 -4.01
CA LEU A 61 8.32 -6.21 -5.05
C LEU A 61 9.67 -5.47 -4.92
N PRO A 62 10.50 -5.88 -3.96
CA PRO A 62 11.81 -5.25 -3.76
C PRO A 62 12.77 -5.63 -4.90
N PRO A 63 13.75 -4.78 -5.22
CA PRO A 63 14.78 -5.12 -6.19
C PRO A 63 15.64 -6.28 -5.69
N ASP A 64 15.98 -7.19 -6.59
CA ASP A 64 16.88 -8.34 -6.35
C ASP A 64 16.45 -9.33 -5.27
N GLU A 65 15.19 -9.24 -4.80
CA GLU A 65 14.62 -10.12 -3.80
C GLU A 65 13.28 -10.74 -4.26
N PRO A 66 12.86 -11.87 -3.67
CA PRO A 66 11.54 -12.45 -3.94
C PRO A 66 10.40 -11.52 -3.53
N ILE A 67 9.25 -11.68 -4.20
CA ILE A 67 8.01 -10.97 -3.83
C ILE A 67 7.62 -11.29 -2.39
N VAL A 68 7.34 -10.25 -1.61
CA VAL A 68 6.85 -10.35 -0.24
C VAL A 68 5.32 -10.15 -0.25
N SER A 69 4.57 -11.21 0.07
CA SER A 69 3.10 -11.19 0.00
C SER A 69 2.46 -11.39 1.37
N GLY A 70 1.44 -10.58 1.67
CA GLY A 70 0.62 -10.66 2.88
C GLY A 70 1.17 -9.88 4.06
N ALA A 71 0.25 -9.33 4.87
CA ALA A 71 0.53 -8.35 5.92
C ALA A 71 1.66 -8.76 6.88
N ALA A 72 1.64 -9.99 7.41
CA ALA A 72 2.65 -10.43 8.37
C ALA A 72 4.08 -10.49 7.80
N ARG A 73 4.22 -10.90 6.52
CA ARG A 73 5.53 -10.92 5.85
C ARG A 73 6.02 -9.54 5.47
N ILE A 74 5.09 -8.65 5.09
CA ILE A 74 5.40 -7.24 4.81
C ILE A 74 5.86 -6.52 6.08
N GLU A 75 5.22 -6.79 7.23
CA GLU A 75 5.66 -6.27 8.52
C GLU A 75 7.08 -6.71 8.87
N GLN A 76 7.37 -8.01 8.73
CA GLN A 76 8.72 -8.53 8.97
C GLN A 76 9.73 -7.91 7.99
N PHE A 77 9.38 -7.80 6.71
CA PHE A 77 10.23 -7.18 5.70
C PHE A 77 10.62 -5.75 6.09
N TRP A 78 9.67 -4.89 6.52
CA TRP A 78 9.99 -3.52 6.91
C TRP A 78 10.81 -3.45 8.19
N ARG A 79 10.61 -4.37 9.14
CA ARG A 79 11.48 -4.47 10.32
C ARG A 79 12.92 -4.80 9.95
N ASP A 80 13.12 -5.75 9.04
CA ASP A 80 14.43 -6.20 8.60
C ASP A 80 15.12 -5.16 7.70
N TYR A 81 14.33 -4.45 6.89
CA TYR A 81 14.80 -3.35 6.02
C TYR A 81 15.32 -2.16 6.81
N GLN A 82 14.88 -1.98 8.06
CA GLN A 82 15.25 -0.89 8.95
C GLN A 82 15.06 0.50 8.31
N PRO A 83 13.81 0.88 7.98
CA PRO A 83 13.52 2.21 7.48
C PRO A 83 14.01 3.27 8.48
N GLY A 84 14.31 4.47 8.02
CA GLY A 84 14.89 5.53 8.84
C GLY A 84 16.42 5.59 8.85
N GLN A 85 17.12 4.52 8.47
CA GLN A 85 18.55 4.60 8.13
C GLN A 85 18.78 5.23 6.74
N VAL A 86 17.73 5.26 5.96
CA VAL A 86 17.69 5.85 4.62
C VAL A 86 16.61 6.92 4.60
N ARG A 87 16.98 8.14 4.24
CA ARG A 87 16.00 9.21 3.99
C ARG A 87 15.56 9.17 2.54
N LEU A 88 14.27 9.03 2.29
CA LEU A 88 13.69 9.11 0.96
C LEU A 88 13.18 10.52 0.66
N GLU A 89 13.43 10.96 -0.56
CA GLU A 89 12.81 12.12 -1.20
C GLU A 89 12.15 11.64 -2.49
N ILE A 90 10.94 12.12 -2.76
CA ILE A 90 10.14 11.71 -3.92
C ILE A 90 9.99 12.91 -4.86
N SER A 91 10.14 12.66 -6.16
CA SER A 91 9.99 13.67 -7.22
C SER A 91 9.32 13.10 -8.47
N ASP A 92 8.96 14.00 -9.39
CA ASP A 92 8.42 13.68 -10.73
C ASP A 92 7.25 12.70 -10.68
N VAL A 93 6.30 12.95 -9.77
CA VAL A 93 5.18 12.05 -9.51
C VAL A 93 4.09 12.22 -10.55
N GLU A 94 3.67 11.10 -11.15
CA GLU A 94 2.47 10.98 -11.96
C GLU A 94 1.45 10.08 -11.27
N VAL A 95 0.16 10.43 -11.39
CA VAL A 95 -0.95 9.66 -10.83
C VAL A 95 -2.04 9.44 -11.87
N SER A 96 -2.65 8.26 -11.86
CA SER A 96 -3.73 7.89 -12.78
C SER A 96 -4.74 7.00 -12.08
N LYS A 97 -6.04 7.23 -12.32
CA LYS A 97 -7.09 6.38 -11.80
C LYS A 97 -7.28 5.16 -12.70
N LEU A 98 -7.21 3.96 -12.13
CA LEU A 98 -7.36 2.69 -12.83
C LEU A 98 -8.51 1.87 -12.22
N GLY A 99 -9.75 2.19 -12.59
CA GLY A 99 -10.92 1.55 -12.00
C GLY A 99 -11.04 1.84 -10.50
N ASP A 100 -10.93 0.80 -9.67
CA ASP A 100 -11.00 0.91 -8.21
C ASP A 100 -9.64 1.21 -7.55
N TYR A 101 -8.60 1.42 -8.36
CA TYR A 101 -7.24 1.68 -7.88
C TYR A 101 -6.78 3.07 -8.31
N TRP A 102 -5.84 3.61 -7.54
CA TRP A 102 -4.99 4.68 -7.99
C TRP A 102 -3.58 4.14 -8.27
N TYR A 103 -3.10 4.40 -9.46
CA TYR A 103 -1.72 4.18 -9.87
C TYR A 103 -0.90 5.43 -9.58
N ARG A 104 0.29 5.23 -9.04
CA ARG A 104 1.27 6.30 -8.79
C ARG A 104 2.64 5.79 -9.20
N GLU A 105 3.38 6.62 -9.92
CA GLU A 105 4.77 6.38 -10.24
C GLU A 105 5.60 7.64 -10.05
N GLY A 106 6.92 7.50 -9.98
CA GLY A 106 7.84 8.63 -9.84
C GLY A 106 9.27 8.21 -9.62
N ASN A 107 10.10 9.20 -9.33
CA ASN A 107 11.48 9.01 -8.95
C ASN A 107 11.64 9.10 -7.43
N TYR A 108 12.64 8.40 -6.91
CA TYR A 108 13.10 8.58 -5.55
C TYR A 108 14.59 8.88 -5.50
N THR A 109 14.98 9.64 -4.48
CA THR A 109 16.36 9.81 -4.05
C THR A 109 16.49 9.26 -2.64
N ALA A 110 17.37 8.28 -2.46
CA ALA A 110 17.67 7.67 -1.17
C ALA A 110 19.00 8.18 -0.65
N LEU A 111 18.95 8.88 0.48
CA LEU A 111 20.12 9.39 1.19
C LEU A 111 20.44 8.42 2.33
N VAL A 112 21.47 7.60 2.15
CA VAL A 112 21.89 6.64 3.18
C VAL A 112 22.83 7.36 4.15
N GLN A 113 22.62 7.19 5.46
CA GLN A 113 23.52 7.73 6.47
C GLN A 113 24.92 7.20 6.21
N ASP A 114 25.91 8.10 6.29
CA ASP A 114 27.32 7.79 6.11
C ASP A 114 27.77 7.38 4.68
N GLU A 115 26.85 7.31 3.70
CA GLU A 115 27.19 7.17 2.29
C GLU A 115 27.24 8.54 1.61
N GLY A 116 28.36 8.85 0.97
CA GLY A 116 28.62 10.20 0.39
C GLY A 116 27.82 10.50 -0.88
N MET A 117 27.12 9.53 -1.49
CA MET A 117 26.34 9.72 -2.72
C MET A 117 24.91 9.20 -2.59
N PRO A 118 23.92 10.00 -3.03
CA PRO A 118 22.52 9.56 -3.05
C PRO A 118 22.33 8.44 -4.07
N ARG A 119 21.45 7.50 -3.74
CA ARG A 119 20.96 6.48 -4.67
C ARG A 119 19.66 6.94 -5.29
N ILE A 120 19.59 6.95 -6.61
CA ILE A 120 18.42 7.39 -7.37
C ILE A 120 17.74 6.16 -7.97
N GLY A 121 16.42 6.16 -7.95
CA GLY A 121 15.60 5.11 -8.55
C GLY A 121 14.22 5.58 -8.92
N LYS A 122 13.39 4.64 -9.29
CA LYS A 122 11.98 4.83 -9.65
C LYS A 122 11.11 3.86 -8.91
N PHE A 123 9.84 4.22 -8.76
CA PHE A 123 8.86 3.39 -8.07
C PHE A 123 7.52 3.35 -8.80
N ILE A 124 6.75 2.33 -8.51
CA ILE A 124 5.35 2.17 -8.89
C ILE A 124 4.56 1.72 -7.67
N GLU A 125 3.39 2.31 -7.48
CA GLU A 125 2.45 2.00 -6.43
C GLU A 125 1.04 1.83 -6.98
N LEU A 126 0.30 0.86 -6.46
CA LEU A 126 -1.16 0.78 -6.60
C LEU A 126 -1.79 0.97 -5.24
N TRP A 127 -2.68 1.94 -5.14
CA TRP A 127 -3.45 2.27 -3.95
C TRP A 127 -4.90 1.80 -4.10
N VAL A 128 -5.46 1.20 -3.06
CA VAL A 128 -6.83 0.71 -3.01
C VAL A 128 -7.55 1.25 -1.78
N LEU A 129 -8.84 1.52 -1.89
CA LEU A 129 -9.66 1.91 -0.76
C LEU A 129 -10.28 0.66 -0.13
N GLU A 130 -9.81 0.28 1.07
CA GLU A 130 -10.38 -0.81 1.86
C GLU A 130 -11.13 -0.23 3.07
N GLY A 131 -12.46 -0.39 3.06
CA GLY A 131 -13.31 0.27 4.06
C GLY A 131 -13.27 1.79 3.94
N SER A 132 -12.61 2.47 4.88
CA SER A 132 -12.42 3.92 4.88
C SER A 132 -10.94 4.33 4.78
N ALA A 133 -10.03 3.37 4.64
CA ALA A 133 -8.59 3.62 4.61
C ALA A 133 -8.02 3.34 3.21
N TRP A 134 -7.18 4.24 2.75
CA TRP A 134 -6.36 3.99 1.58
C TRP A 134 -5.14 3.16 1.98
N GLN A 135 -4.91 2.08 1.23
CA GLN A 135 -3.83 1.14 1.49
C GLN A 135 -3.07 0.81 0.21
N LEU A 136 -1.78 0.56 0.35
CA LEU A 136 -0.95 0.05 -0.72
C LEU A 136 -1.35 -1.39 -1.05
N TYR A 137 -1.60 -1.65 -2.32
CA TYR A 137 -1.93 -2.97 -2.86
C TYR A 137 -0.73 -3.61 -3.59
N ARG A 138 0.03 -2.79 -4.33
CA ARG A 138 1.30 -3.18 -4.95
C ARG A 138 2.30 -2.07 -4.77
N HIS A 139 3.51 -2.43 -4.42
CA HIS A 139 4.60 -1.50 -4.23
C HIS A 139 5.88 -2.09 -4.80
N MET A 140 6.43 -1.42 -5.80
CA MET A 140 7.68 -1.81 -6.46
C MET A 140 8.60 -0.61 -6.58
N TRP A 141 9.88 -0.84 -6.41
CA TRP A 141 10.91 0.15 -6.73
C TRP A 141 12.11 -0.52 -7.40
N SER A 142 12.89 0.29 -8.09
CA SER A 142 14.08 -0.17 -8.79
C SER A 142 15.14 0.93 -8.78
N PRO A 143 16.37 0.64 -8.36
CA PRO A 143 17.46 1.59 -8.51
C PRO A 143 17.79 1.80 -10.00
N ASN A 144 18.26 3.02 -10.33
CA ASN A 144 18.66 3.36 -11.69
C ASN A 144 20.08 2.87 -12.02
N SER A 145 20.88 2.58 -11.00
CA SER A 145 22.23 2.03 -11.14
C SER A 145 22.28 0.65 -10.52
N PRO A 146 22.99 -0.31 -11.10
CA PRO A 146 23.22 -1.58 -10.45
C PRO A 146 23.96 -1.35 -9.11
N PRO A 147 23.79 -2.24 -8.11
CA PRO A 147 24.58 -2.18 -6.90
C PRO A 147 26.08 -2.17 -7.27
N PRO A 148 26.94 -1.49 -6.47
CA PRO A 148 28.37 -1.55 -6.69
C PRO A 148 28.80 -3.02 -6.80
N ALA A 149 29.52 -3.37 -7.86
CA ALA A 149 30.06 -4.72 -8.01
C ALA A 149 30.87 -5.03 -6.73
N GLU A 150 30.56 -6.16 -6.07
CA GLU A 150 31.40 -6.64 -4.96
C GLU A 150 32.84 -6.71 -5.48
N MET A 151 33.71 -5.93 -4.86
CA MET A 151 35.12 -6.05 -5.18
C MET A 151 35.55 -7.48 -4.86
N PRO A 152 36.16 -8.21 -5.82
CA PRO A 152 36.67 -9.52 -5.54
C PRO A 152 37.64 -9.43 -4.33
N PRO A 153 37.65 -10.42 -3.43
CA PRO A 153 38.53 -10.38 -2.27
C PRO A 153 39.96 -10.12 -2.72
N VAL A 154 40.58 -9.11 -2.11
CA VAL A 154 41.98 -8.78 -2.36
C VAL A 154 42.78 -10.03 -2.03
N ALA A 155 43.44 -10.62 -3.03
CA ALA A 155 44.31 -11.76 -2.82
C ALA A 155 45.38 -11.37 -1.79
N PRO A 156 45.65 -12.21 -0.78
CA PRO A 156 46.72 -11.93 0.18
C PRO A 156 48.03 -11.71 -0.56
N ALA A 157 48.69 -10.60 -0.24
CA ALA A 157 50.00 -10.31 -0.76
C ALA A 157 50.95 -11.44 -0.31
N GLY A 158 51.49 -12.20 -1.27
CA GLY A 158 52.47 -13.25 -1.05
C GLY A 158 53.84 -12.75 -0.66
#